data_42aaa6437c6772b041efd6531d2997e6
#
_entry.id   42aaa6437c6772b041efd6531d2997e6
#
_cell.length_a   1.000
_cell.length_b   1.000
_cell.length_c   1.000
_cell.angle_alpha   90.00
_cell.angle_beta   90.00
_cell.angle_gamma   90.00
#
_symmetry.space_group_name_H-M   'P 1'
#
loop_
_entity.id
_entity.type
_entity.pdbx_description
1 polymer ?
#
loop_
_entity_poly.entity_id
_entity_poly.type
_entity_poly.pdbx_seq_one_letter_code
_entity_poly.pdbx_strand_id
1 'polypeptide(L)'
;MPGCANQGFAMKTTGITFTLLWLFAAGPALADATTEFEALLDEHWQWTLRSSPMTASRMGDRRYNREWQDDSLGAIEQRQQETREFLRRTYAINRNGLSEEDQLNHELFRRQLQNTVDAFQFNGHLMPFNQRGGVQNLNNEARDLRFVTVQDYDDWLARLGKIDEVIEQTIALAEKGRKTGIVPPSIIMERLPDQIAVQIVEFPADSPFFEPFADLPESFSAADRERLRAEATEVIEKTVLPAYRKLDRYFNQKYLPATRESVGLSALPNGSAWYEMRARSFTTTRLSPDEIHRIGLNEVRRIRDEMMKIIEEVGFDGTFHEFLEHLRTDPQFYFDNPDDLYQEYL
;
A
#
# COMPACT_ATOMS: atom_id res chain seq x y z
N MET A 1 50.01 -100.72 -28.21
CA MET A 1 50.65 -99.65 -28.99
C MET A 1 49.74 -98.45 -29.04
N PRO A 2 50.21 -97.25 -28.98
CA PRO A 2 49.62 -96.27 -28.11
C PRO A 2 48.68 -95.29 -28.88
N GLY A 3 47.70 -94.76 -28.08
CA GLY A 3 46.75 -93.76 -28.49
C GLY A 3 47.21 -92.32 -28.31
N CYS A 4 46.88 -91.49 -29.21
CA CYS A 4 47.09 -90.07 -29.15
C CYS A 4 45.87 -89.38 -28.51
N ALA A 5 46.13 -88.65 -27.46
CA ALA A 5 45.14 -87.79 -26.86
C ALA A 5 44.99 -86.51 -27.64
N ASN A 6 43.75 -86.12 -27.87
CA ASN A 6 43.42 -84.86 -28.50
C ASN A 6 42.94 -83.84 -27.38
N GLN A 7 43.69 -82.81 -27.16
CA GLN A 7 43.33 -81.76 -26.21
C GLN A 7 42.50 -80.71 -26.90
N GLY A 8 41.23 -80.58 -26.54
CA GLY A 8 40.34 -79.50 -26.97
C GLY A 8 40.56 -78.22 -26.17
N PHE A 9 40.92 -77.18 -26.87
CA PHE A 9 41.09 -75.83 -26.33
C PHE A 9 39.75 -75.15 -26.23
N ALA A 10 39.26 -74.91 -24.99
CA ALA A 10 38.03 -74.17 -24.77
C ALA A 10 38.36 -72.62 -24.67
N MET A 11 37.93 -71.89 -25.65
CA MET A 11 37.97 -70.46 -25.67
C MET A 11 36.86 -69.90 -24.79
N LYS A 12 37.22 -69.27 -23.65
CA LYS A 12 36.31 -68.48 -22.83
C LYS A 12 36.10 -67.14 -23.48
N THR A 13 34.93 -66.87 -24.07
CA THR A 13 34.48 -65.55 -24.46
C THR A 13 33.95 -64.77 -23.25
N THR A 14 34.71 -63.82 -22.81
CA THR A 14 34.32 -62.87 -21.76
C THR A 14 33.43 -61.79 -22.43
N GLY A 15 32.09 -61.91 -22.26
CA GLY A 15 31.16 -60.89 -22.71
C GLY A 15 31.25 -59.68 -21.76
N ILE A 16 31.76 -58.56 -22.23
CA ILE A 16 31.67 -57.27 -21.54
C ILE A 16 30.30 -56.67 -21.86
N THR A 17 29.38 -56.78 -20.91
CA THR A 17 28.08 -56.10 -21.00
C THR A 17 28.30 -54.64 -20.60
N PHE A 18 28.30 -53.75 -21.59
CA PHE A 18 28.27 -52.30 -21.37
C PHE A 18 26.83 -51.92 -20.96
N THR A 19 26.62 -51.76 -19.66
CA THR A 19 25.39 -51.13 -19.12
C THR A 19 25.53 -49.62 -19.31
N LEU A 20 24.86 -49.04 -20.34
CA LEU A 20 24.70 -47.62 -20.46
C LEU A 20 23.82 -47.11 -19.32
N LEU A 21 24.45 -46.53 -18.28
CA LEU A 21 23.75 -45.74 -17.29
C LEU A 21 23.42 -44.39 -17.94
N TRP A 22 22.18 -44.24 -18.42
CA TRP A 22 21.61 -42.92 -18.69
C TRP A 22 21.28 -42.26 -17.35
N LEU A 23 22.22 -41.43 -16.81
CA LEU A 23 21.88 -40.49 -15.79
C LEU A 23 20.96 -39.43 -16.38
N PHE A 24 19.68 -39.51 -16.07
CA PHE A 24 18.77 -38.38 -16.22
C PHE A 24 19.19 -37.27 -15.26
N ALA A 25 20.02 -36.34 -15.70
CA ALA A 25 20.35 -35.09 -14.98
C ALA A 25 19.35 -34.00 -15.36
N ALA A 26 18.04 -34.24 -15.15
CA ALA A 26 17.00 -33.28 -15.46
C ALA A 26 16.09 -32.95 -14.25
N GLY A 27 16.58 -33.16 -13.03
CA GLY A 27 15.77 -32.93 -11.84
C GLY A 27 16.03 -31.68 -10.98
N PRO A 28 17.19 -31.00 -11.02
CA PRO A 28 17.42 -29.89 -10.09
C PRO A 28 16.93 -28.52 -10.59
N ALA A 29 16.75 -28.30 -11.91
CA ALA A 29 16.49 -26.95 -12.43
C ALA A 29 15.07 -26.41 -12.17
N LEU A 30 14.05 -27.29 -12.07
CA LEU A 30 12.65 -26.88 -11.81
C LEU A 30 12.43 -26.63 -10.31
N ALA A 31 13.03 -27.43 -9.45
CA ALA A 31 12.99 -27.22 -8.01
C ALA A 31 13.75 -25.95 -7.58
N ASP A 32 14.74 -25.54 -8.37
CA ASP A 32 15.55 -24.35 -8.09
C ASP A 32 14.77 -23.05 -8.36
N ALA A 33 14.06 -22.93 -9.48
CA ALA A 33 13.32 -21.72 -9.84
C ALA A 33 12.16 -21.43 -8.88
N THR A 34 11.39 -22.44 -8.46
CA THR A 34 10.31 -22.26 -7.48
C THR A 34 10.87 -21.87 -6.12
N THR A 35 11.91 -22.58 -5.63
CA THR A 35 12.55 -22.26 -4.37
C THR A 35 13.17 -20.85 -4.39
N GLU A 36 13.78 -20.44 -5.49
CA GLU A 36 14.33 -19.09 -5.66
C GLU A 36 13.23 -18.03 -5.64
N PHE A 37 12.09 -18.30 -6.29
CA PHE A 37 10.96 -17.36 -6.32
C PHE A 37 10.29 -17.22 -4.94
N GLU A 38 10.02 -18.33 -4.26
CA GLU A 38 9.47 -18.32 -2.90
C GLU A 38 10.38 -17.57 -1.92
N ALA A 39 11.68 -17.82 -1.98
CA ALA A 39 12.66 -17.11 -1.16
C ALA A 39 12.68 -15.60 -1.46
N LEU A 40 12.54 -15.19 -2.73
CA LEU A 40 12.46 -13.79 -3.12
C LEU A 40 11.19 -13.12 -2.59
N LEU A 41 10.04 -13.82 -2.64
CA LEU A 41 8.78 -13.31 -2.08
C LEU A 41 8.86 -13.13 -0.57
N ASP A 42 9.42 -14.12 0.15
CA ASP A 42 9.60 -14.01 1.61
C ASP A 42 10.54 -12.87 1.99
N GLU A 43 11.67 -12.74 1.30
CA GLU A 43 12.61 -11.63 1.51
C GLU A 43 11.95 -10.27 1.27
N HIS A 44 11.18 -10.14 0.18
CA HIS A 44 10.42 -8.92 -0.12
C HIS A 44 9.36 -8.65 0.94
N TRP A 45 8.69 -9.68 1.45
CA TRP A 45 7.73 -9.55 2.54
C TRP A 45 8.38 -9.04 3.82
N GLN A 46 9.50 -9.65 4.24
CA GLN A 46 10.26 -9.18 5.41
C GLN A 46 10.78 -7.75 5.22
N TRP A 47 11.21 -7.41 4.03
CA TRP A 47 11.59 -6.04 3.67
C TRP A 47 10.41 -5.08 3.78
N THR A 48 9.24 -5.46 3.29
CA THR A 48 8.00 -4.66 3.37
C THR A 48 7.63 -4.39 4.82
N LEU A 49 7.63 -5.40 5.68
CA LEU A 49 7.31 -5.24 7.10
C LEU A 49 8.29 -4.29 7.80
N ARG A 50 9.58 -4.40 7.51
CA ARG A 50 10.61 -3.50 8.06
C ARG A 50 10.47 -2.07 7.54
N SER A 51 10.19 -1.91 6.25
CA SER A 51 10.08 -0.61 5.59
C SER A 51 8.76 0.11 5.87
N SER A 52 7.73 -0.62 6.34
CA SER A 52 6.42 -0.09 6.68
C SER A 52 5.96 -0.59 8.05
N PRO A 53 6.51 -0.04 9.15
CA PRO A 53 6.23 -0.47 10.52
C PRO A 53 4.75 -0.48 10.89
N MET A 54 3.97 0.48 10.38
CA MET A 54 2.52 0.50 10.63
C MET A 54 1.80 -0.67 9.95
N THR A 55 2.19 -1.03 8.74
CA THR A 55 1.68 -2.23 8.07
C THR A 55 2.01 -3.48 8.86
N ALA A 56 3.24 -3.61 9.35
CA ALA A 56 3.66 -4.73 10.20
C ALA A 56 2.77 -4.83 11.46
N SER A 57 2.54 -3.72 12.15
CA SER A 57 1.70 -3.70 13.36
C SER A 57 0.24 -4.09 13.08
N ARG A 58 -0.36 -3.61 11.98
CA ARG A 58 -1.73 -3.98 11.56
C ARG A 58 -1.85 -5.46 11.20
N MET A 59 -0.79 -6.06 10.67
CA MET A 59 -0.71 -7.50 10.38
C MET A 59 -0.40 -8.34 11.62
N GLY A 60 -0.21 -7.72 12.79
CA GLY A 60 0.09 -8.40 14.05
C GLY A 60 1.58 -8.68 14.29
N ASP A 61 2.46 -8.21 13.43
CA ASP A 61 3.91 -8.33 13.63
C ASP A 61 4.41 -7.21 14.57
N ARG A 62 4.79 -7.60 15.78
CA ARG A 62 5.17 -6.67 16.85
C ARG A 62 6.61 -6.16 16.76
N ARG A 63 7.45 -6.71 15.89
CA ARG A 63 8.88 -6.37 15.80
C ARG A 63 9.14 -4.89 15.61
N TYR A 64 8.20 -4.19 14.96
CA TYR A 64 8.34 -2.79 14.56
C TYR A 64 7.32 -1.87 15.26
N ASN A 65 6.67 -2.31 16.34
CA ASN A 65 5.62 -1.55 17.02
C ASN A 65 6.08 -0.20 17.58
N ARG A 66 7.38 -0.01 17.76
CA ARG A 66 8.00 1.21 18.31
C ARG A 66 8.49 2.18 17.23
N GLU A 67 8.25 1.84 15.95
CA GLU A 67 8.84 2.55 14.82
C GLU A 67 7.77 3.19 13.93
N TRP A 68 8.08 4.35 13.37
CA TRP A 68 7.43 4.90 12.19
C TRP A 68 8.23 4.53 10.94
N GLN A 69 7.61 4.71 9.77
CA GLN A 69 8.32 4.64 8.51
C GLN A 69 9.33 5.81 8.44
N ASP A 70 10.56 5.51 8.09
CA ASP A 70 11.56 6.54 7.79
C ASP A 70 11.34 7.10 6.38
N ASP A 71 10.82 8.32 6.29
CA ASP A 71 10.59 9.04 5.03
C ASP A 71 11.63 10.13 4.78
N SER A 72 12.81 10.02 5.40
CA SER A 72 13.96 10.83 5.01
C SER A 72 14.32 10.60 3.54
N LEU A 73 14.87 11.61 2.88
CA LEU A 73 15.27 11.49 1.47
C LEU A 73 16.24 10.33 1.23
N GLY A 74 17.17 10.09 2.17
CA GLY A 74 18.11 8.98 2.09
C GLY A 74 17.42 7.61 2.18
N ALA A 75 16.48 7.44 3.12
CA ALA A 75 15.72 6.20 3.26
C ALA A 75 14.82 5.93 2.03
N ILE A 76 14.20 6.97 1.46
CA ILE A 76 13.43 6.85 0.22
C ILE A 76 14.34 6.39 -0.93
N GLU A 77 15.52 6.98 -1.08
CA GLU A 77 16.48 6.64 -2.13
C GLU A 77 16.98 5.19 -1.98
N GLN A 78 17.24 4.75 -0.75
CA GLN A 78 17.58 3.37 -0.44
C GLN A 78 16.44 2.41 -0.80
N ARG A 79 15.20 2.67 -0.37
CA ARG A 79 14.04 1.84 -0.74
C ARG A 79 13.82 1.77 -2.26
N GLN A 80 14.09 2.84 -2.99
CA GLN A 80 14.04 2.82 -4.45
C GLN A 80 15.11 1.92 -5.07
N GLN A 81 16.33 1.90 -4.52
CA GLN A 81 17.39 1.02 -4.97
C GLN A 81 17.07 -0.45 -4.67
N GLU A 82 16.62 -0.73 -3.47
CA GLU A 82 16.18 -2.08 -3.05
C GLU A 82 15.02 -2.60 -3.92
N THR A 83 14.03 -1.75 -4.23
CA THR A 83 12.93 -2.10 -5.15
C THR A 83 13.43 -2.44 -6.55
N ARG A 84 14.40 -1.69 -7.09
CA ARG A 84 15.02 -2.02 -8.40
C ARG A 84 15.76 -3.34 -8.34
N GLU A 85 16.41 -3.65 -7.22
CA GLU A 85 17.10 -4.92 -7.05
C GLU A 85 16.11 -6.10 -6.98
N PHE A 86 14.99 -5.97 -6.25
CA PHE A 86 13.91 -6.96 -6.27
C PHE A 86 13.36 -7.18 -7.70
N LEU A 87 13.14 -6.11 -8.45
CA LEU A 87 12.69 -6.20 -9.84
C LEU A 87 13.72 -6.92 -10.72
N ARG A 88 15.00 -6.58 -10.59
CA ARG A 88 16.10 -7.23 -11.35
C ARG A 88 16.17 -8.73 -11.06
N ARG A 89 16.06 -9.11 -9.78
CA ARG A 89 16.05 -10.52 -9.36
C ARG A 89 14.82 -11.25 -9.86
N THR A 90 13.66 -10.62 -9.83
CA THR A 90 12.43 -11.19 -10.41
C THR A 90 12.61 -11.50 -11.91
N TYR A 91 13.24 -10.61 -12.67
CA TYR A 91 13.52 -10.86 -14.09
C TYR A 91 14.55 -12.00 -14.31
N ALA A 92 15.43 -12.25 -13.36
CA ALA A 92 16.45 -13.31 -13.48
C ALA A 92 15.85 -14.72 -13.27
N ILE A 93 14.71 -14.85 -12.59
CA ILE A 93 14.05 -16.13 -12.36
C ILE A 93 13.50 -16.68 -13.68
N ASN A 94 13.82 -17.95 -13.97
CA ASN A 94 13.31 -18.64 -15.14
C ASN A 94 11.81 -18.96 -14.98
N ARG A 95 10.96 -18.07 -15.49
CA ARG A 95 9.51 -18.20 -15.42
C ARG A 95 8.98 -19.54 -15.94
N ASN A 96 9.59 -20.09 -16.99
CA ASN A 96 9.15 -21.38 -17.60
C ASN A 96 9.47 -22.59 -16.69
N GLY A 97 10.30 -22.40 -15.68
CA GLY A 97 10.60 -23.41 -14.66
C GLY A 97 9.62 -23.39 -13.49
N LEU A 98 8.70 -22.42 -13.44
CA LEU A 98 7.71 -22.29 -12.38
C LEU A 98 6.44 -23.08 -12.68
N SER A 99 5.65 -23.42 -11.64
CA SER A 99 4.30 -23.93 -11.79
C SER A 99 3.39 -22.92 -12.52
N GLU A 100 2.25 -23.34 -13.04
CA GLU A 100 1.31 -22.44 -13.70
C GLU A 100 0.80 -21.32 -12.77
N GLU A 101 0.55 -21.65 -11.51
CA GLU A 101 0.18 -20.70 -10.46
C GLU A 101 1.32 -19.71 -10.18
N ASP A 102 2.53 -20.18 -10.00
CA ASP A 102 3.69 -19.34 -9.74
C ASP A 102 4.09 -18.48 -10.93
N GLN A 103 3.81 -18.93 -12.16
CA GLN A 103 3.98 -18.08 -13.34
C GLN A 103 3.07 -16.86 -13.31
N LEU A 104 1.83 -17.01 -12.82
CA LEU A 104 0.91 -15.89 -12.62
C LEU A 104 1.39 -14.99 -11.48
N ASN A 105 1.76 -15.57 -10.35
CA ASN A 105 2.29 -14.82 -9.18
C ASN A 105 3.55 -14.04 -9.56
N HIS A 106 4.47 -14.66 -10.29
CA HIS A 106 5.68 -14.01 -10.80
C HIS A 106 5.35 -12.81 -11.71
N GLU A 107 4.39 -12.96 -12.64
CA GLU A 107 3.99 -11.88 -13.53
C GLU A 107 3.35 -10.71 -12.77
N LEU A 108 2.48 -11.00 -11.78
CA LEU A 108 1.85 -9.99 -10.93
C LEU A 108 2.90 -9.25 -10.08
N PHE A 109 3.82 -9.99 -9.45
CA PHE A 109 4.89 -9.43 -8.63
C PHE A 109 5.84 -8.55 -9.47
N ARG A 110 6.29 -9.06 -10.61
CA ARG A 110 7.11 -8.34 -11.58
C ARG A 110 6.44 -7.03 -12.01
N ARG A 111 5.14 -7.09 -12.32
CA ARG A 111 4.37 -5.92 -12.75
C ARG A 111 4.22 -4.90 -11.65
N GLN A 112 3.95 -5.32 -10.42
CA GLN A 112 3.85 -4.44 -9.27
C GLN A 112 5.18 -3.69 -9.05
N LEU A 113 6.29 -4.40 -9.04
CA LEU A 113 7.63 -3.80 -8.90
C LEU A 113 7.95 -2.86 -10.06
N GLN A 114 7.63 -3.25 -11.31
CA GLN A 114 7.85 -2.41 -12.49
C GLN A 114 7.07 -1.10 -12.41
N ASN A 115 5.77 -1.16 -12.06
CA ASN A 115 4.95 0.04 -11.89
C ASN A 115 5.51 0.97 -10.80
N THR A 116 6.03 0.40 -9.71
CA THR A 116 6.65 1.16 -8.63
C THR A 116 7.93 1.84 -9.10
N VAL A 117 8.79 1.11 -9.81
CA VAL A 117 10.04 1.65 -10.38
C VAL A 117 9.75 2.75 -11.42
N ASP A 118 8.76 2.53 -12.30
CA ASP A 118 8.35 3.52 -13.31
C ASP A 118 7.86 4.83 -12.67
N ALA A 119 7.27 4.75 -11.47
CA ALA A 119 6.78 5.92 -10.74
C ALA A 119 7.89 6.76 -10.11
N PHE A 120 9.07 6.21 -9.84
CA PHE A 120 10.14 6.92 -9.13
C PHE A 120 10.60 8.20 -9.82
N GLN A 121 10.61 8.22 -11.15
CA GLN A 121 11.04 9.38 -11.94
C GLN A 121 10.17 10.63 -11.73
N PHE A 122 8.94 10.47 -11.25
CA PHE A 122 8.00 11.57 -11.06
C PHE A 122 8.07 12.18 -9.66
N ASN A 123 8.86 11.60 -8.76
CA ASN A 123 9.09 12.10 -7.40
C ASN A 123 7.79 12.39 -6.61
N GLY A 124 6.77 11.54 -6.75
CA GLY A 124 5.46 11.72 -6.10
C GLY A 124 5.53 11.83 -4.56
N HIS A 125 6.59 11.28 -3.95
CA HIS A 125 6.86 11.38 -2.51
C HIS A 125 7.12 12.83 -2.04
N LEU A 126 7.41 13.76 -2.96
CA LEU A 126 7.59 15.18 -2.64
C LEU A 126 6.25 15.92 -2.43
N MET A 127 5.10 15.25 -2.60
CA MET A 127 3.78 15.73 -2.21
C MET A 127 3.26 14.89 -1.03
N PRO A 128 3.82 15.05 0.20
CA PRO A 128 3.48 14.19 1.33
C PRO A 128 2.10 14.45 1.92
N PHE A 129 1.46 15.57 1.58
CA PHE A 129 0.15 15.95 2.12
C PHE A 129 -0.99 15.53 1.20
N ASN A 130 -2.05 14.95 1.78
CA ASN A 130 -3.32 14.71 1.12
C ASN A 130 -4.48 14.82 2.13
N GLN A 131 -5.70 15.13 1.64
CA GLN A 131 -6.86 15.39 2.51
C GLN A 131 -7.43 14.16 3.22
N ARG A 132 -7.04 12.93 2.85
CA ARG A 132 -7.61 11.69 3.38
C ARG A 132 -6.79 11.05 4.48
N GLY A 133 -5.53 11.40 4.57
CA GLY A 133 -4.62 10.83 5.55
C GLY A 133 -3.22 11.39 5.38
N GLY A 134 -2.35 11.08 6.32
CA GLY A 134 -0.97 11.55 6.38
C GLY A 134 -0.62 12.05 7.76
N VAL A 135 0.43 12.86 7.84
CA VAL A 135 0.99 13.33 9.10
C VAL A 135 -0.03 14.09 9.98
N GLN A 136 -1.04 14.75 9.39
CA GLN A 136 -2.08 15.45 10.13
C GLN A 136 -3.04 14.52 10.89
N ASN A 137 -3.06 13.22 10.59
CA ASN A 137 -4.00 12.23 11.14
C ASN A 137 -3.28 11.02 11.77
N LEU A 138 -2.02 11.16 12.23
CA LEU A 138 -1.26 10.04 12.81
C LEU A 138 -1.91 9.46 14.09
N ASN A 139 -2.72 10.24 14.80
CA ASN A 139 -3.49 9.75 15.93
C ASN A 139 -4.44 8.60 15.56
N ASN A 140 -4.96 8.57 14.32
CA ASN A 140 -5.85 7.51 13.86
C ASN A 140 -5.17 6.14 13.78
N GLU A 141 -3.84 6.11 13.68
CA GLU A 141 -3.08 4.86 13.67
C GLU A 141 -3.31 4.03 14.95
N ALA A 142 -3.57 4.69 16.08
CA ALA A 142 -3.89 4.02 17.33
C ALA A 142 -5.15 3.14 17.24
N ARG A 143 -6.12 3.48 16.37
CA ARG A 143 -7.38 2.74 16.21
C ARG A 143 -7.19 1.37 15.56
N ASP A 144 -6.14 1.22 14.78
CA ASP A 144 -5.79 -0.03 14.10
C ASP A 144 -4.88 -0.93 14.96
N LEU A 145 -4.45 -0.45 16.13
CA LEU A 145 -3.56 -1.18 17.03
C LEU A 145 -4.35 -1.86 18.15
N ARG A 146 -3.76 -2.92 18.70
CA ARG A 146 -4.30 -3.60 19.89
C ARG A 146 -3.65 -3.05 21.15
N PHE A 147 -4.47 -2.61 22.10
CA PHE A 147 -4.05 -2.13 23.41
C PHE A 147 -4.56 -3.08 24.50
N VAL A 148 -3.88 -4.21 24.71
CA VAL A 148 -4.30 -5.28 25.64
C VAL A 148 -3.31 -5.46 26.79
N THR A 149 -2.03 -5.23 26.54
CA THR A 149 -0.95 -5.40 27.53
C THR A 149 -0.26 -4.06 27.79
N VAL A 150 0.37 -3.91 28.96
CA VAL A 150 1.20 -2.74 29.28
C VAL A 150 2.23 -2.46 28.18
N GLN A 151 2.81 -3.52 27.59
CA GLN A 151 3.79 -3.39 26.52
C GLN A 151 3.21 -2.74 25.25
N ASP A 152 1.92 -2.94 24.94
CA ASP A 152 1.29 -2.30 23.78
C ASP A 152 1.24 -0.78 23.93
N TYR A 153 0.99 -0.29 25.15
CA TYR A 153 1.03 1.13 25.50
C TYR A 153 2.45 1.68 25.50
N ASP A 154 3.42 0.94 26.03
CA ASP A 154 4.83 1.32 26.01
C ASP A 154 5.36 1.43 24.57
N ASP A 155 4.91 0.55 23.65
CA ASP A 155 5.26 0.61 22.23
C ASP A 155 4.66 1.85 21.57
N TRP A 156 3.42 2.22 21.91
CA TRP A 156 2.78 3.43 21.42
C TRP A 156 3.45 4.70 21.96
N LEU A 157 3.79 4.74 23.24
CA LEU A 157 4.57 5.84 23.84
C LEU A 157 5.90 6.05 23.11
N ALA A 158 6.59 4.96 22.77
CA ALA A 158 7.83 5.04 22.01
C ALA A 158 7.64 5.62 20.60
N ARG A 159 6.50 5.32 19.94
CA ARG A 159 6.12 5.96 18.67
C ARG A 159 5.82 7.45 18.84
N LEU A 160 5.04 7.81 19.86
CA LEU A 160 4.74 9.23 20.16
C LEU A 160 6.01 10.05 20.37
N GLY A 161 7.03 9.45 20.99
CA GLY A 161 8.33 10.08 21.19
C GLY A 161 9.13 10.35 19.92
N LYS A 162 8.68 9.85 18.75
CA LYS A 162 9.35 10.04 17.44
C LYS A 162 8.51 10.85 16.45
N ILE A 163 7.40 11.45 16.88
CA ILE A 163 6.51 12.21 15.98
C ILE A 163 7.20 13.46 15.44
N ASP A 164 8.09 14.08 16.19
CA ASP A 164 8.87 15.21 15.74
C ASP A 164 9.76 14.87 14.53
N GLU A 165 10.40 13.68 14.52
CA GLU A 165 11.18 13.18 13.39
C GLU A 165 10.29 12.98 12.15
N VAL A 166 9.12 12.38 12.31
CA VAL A 166 8.15 12.16 11.20
C VAL A 166 7.71 13.51 10.61
N ILE A 167 7.41 14.48 11.45
CA ILE A 167 7.01 15.82 11.00
C ILE A 167 8.18 16.54 10.31
N GLU A 168 9.38 16.43 10.81
CA GLU A 168 10.57 17.02 10.18
C GLU A 168 10.85 16.43 8.80
N GLN A 169 10.77 15.10 8.65
CA GLN A 169 10.91 14.43 7.37
C GLN A 169 9.82 14.88 6.39
N THR A 170 8.55 14.94 6.84
CA THR A 170 7.43 15.42 6.03
C THR A 170 7.65 16.86 5.54
N ILE A 171 8.10 17.76 6.42
CA ILE A 171 8.43 19.15 6.07
C ILE A 171 9.58 19.20 5.05
N ALA A 172 10.60 18.35 5.20
CA ALA A 172 11.74 18.32 4.29
C ALA A 172 11.32 17.86 2.87
N LEU A 173 10.46 16.85 2.77
CA LEU A 173 9.88 16.39 1.50
C LEU A 173 9.04 17.50 0.85
N ALA A 174 8.11 18.09 1.61
CA ALA A 174 7.26 19.17 1.15
C ALA A 174 8.04 20.40 0.68
N GLU A 175 9.10 20.77 1.41
CA GLU A 175 9.96 21.88 1.03
C GLU A 175 10.76 21.60 -0.25
N LYS A 176 11.22 20.37 -0.45
CA LYS A 176 11.85 19.96 -1.72
C LYS A 176 10.82 19.99 -2.86
N GLY A 177 9.59 19.51 -2.63
CA GLY A 177 8.48 19.58 -3.60
C GLY A 177 8.17 21.04 -3.99
N ARG A 178 8.03 21.91 -2.99
CA ARG A 178 7.81 23.35 -3.20
C ARG A 178 8.90 23.98 -4.07
N LYS A 179 10.18 23.68 -3.81
CA LYS A 179 11.31 24.20 -4.57
C LYS A 179 11.41 23.67 -6.02
N THR A 180 10.87 22.48 -6.26
CA THR A 180 10.91 21.82 -7.58
C THR A 180 9.61 21.94 -8.37
N GLY A 181 8.59 22.63 -7.83
CA GLY A 181 7.29 22.80 -8.47
C GLY A 181 6.41 21.54 -8.42
N ILE A 182 6.77 20.56 -7.56
CA ILE A 182 5.97 19.34 -7.35
C ILE A 182 5.09 19.56 -6.11
N VAL A 183 3.95 20.22 -6.33
CA VAL A 183 3.01 20.61 -5.27
C VAL A 183 1.58 20.21 -5.67
N PRO A 184 0.72 19.85 -4.69
CA PRO A 184 -0.67 19.51 -4.92
C PRO A 184 -1.52 20.75 -5.27
N PRO A 185 -2.78 20.54 -5.75
CA PRO A 185 -3.74 21.63 -5.96
C PRO A 185 -4.15 22.29 -4.64
N SER A 186 -4.31 23.62 -4.65
CA SER A 186 -4.74 24.43 -3.50
C SER A 186 -6.09 23.99 -2.94
N ILE A 187 -7.06 23.72 -3.82
CA ILE A 187 -8.42 23.29 -3.45
C ILE A 187 -8.45 22.03 -2.53
N ILE A 188 -7.41 21.19 -2.61
CA ILE A 188 -7.26 20.02 -1.74
C ILE A 188 -6.55 20.43 -0.45
N MET A 189 -5.54 21.27 -0.57
CA MET A 189 -4.69 21.68 0.56
C MET A 189 -5.39 22.63 1.53
N GLU A 190 -6.35 23.43 1.06
CA GLU A 190 -7.18 24.31 1.89
C GLU A 190 -8.01 23.57 2.97
N ARG A 191 -8.11 22.27 2.89
CA ARG A 191 -8.79 21.43 3.89
C ARG A 191 -7.89 20.97 5.04
N LEU A 192 -6.57 21.13 4.90
CA LEU A 192 -5.62 20.60 5.87
C LEU A 192 -5.40 21.48 7.10
N PRO A 193 -5.49 22.81 7.05
CA PRO A 193 -5.32 23.65 8.23
C PRO A 193 -6.17 23.19 9.41
N ASP A 194 -7.46 22.94 9.19
CA ASP A 194 -8.36 22.48 10.26
C ASP A 194 -7.97 21.10 10.80
N GLN A 195 -7.52 20.18 9.91
CA GLN A 195 -7.07 18.85 10.33
C GLN A 195 -5.78 18.91 11.16
N ILE A 196 -4.87 19.83 10.84
CA ILE A 196 -3.65 20.04 11.62
C ILE A 196 -4.00 20.70 12.97
N ALA A 197 -4.90 21.69 12.97
CA ALA A 197 -5.29 22.43 14.14
C ALA A 197 -5.91 21.55 15.24
N VAL A 198 -6.66 20.51 14.88
CA VAL A 198 -7.24 19.52 15.81
C VAL A 198 -6.17 18.86 16.68
N GLN A 199 -4.93 18.74 16.19
CA GLN A 199 -3.83 18.13 16.93
C GLN A 199 -3.18 19.09 17.94
N ILE A 200 -3.55 20.38 17.94
CA ILE A 200 -2.94 21.42 18.78
C ILE A 200 -3.94 21.83 19.86
N VAL A 201 -3.80 21.21 21.01
CA VAL A 201 -4.67 21.45 22.17
C VAL A 201 -3.93 22.21 23.29
N GLU A 202 -4.68 22.72 24.26
CA GLU A 202 -4.11 23.40 25.44
C GLU A 202 -3.61 22.37 26.45
N PHE A 203 -4.42 21.36 26.76
CA PHE A 203 -4.07 20.33 27.75
C PHE A 203 -3.76 19.00 27.04
N PRO A 204 -2.67 18.31 27.37
CA PRO A 204 -2.29 17.03 26.77
C PRO A 204 -3.39 15.94 26.84
N ALA A 205 -4.22 15.95 27.88
CA ALA A 205 -5.32 15.01 28.06
C ALA A 205 -6.44 15.19 27.01
N ASP A 206 -6.55 16.37 26.40
CA ASP A 206 -7.52 16.64 25.32
C ASP A 206 -6.98 16.25 23.93
N SER A 207 -5.71 15.86 23.87
CA SER A 207 -5.10 15.45 22.61
C SER A 207 -5.72 14.16 22.07
N PRO A 208 -6.03 14.06 20.76
CA PRO A 208 -6.43 12.80 20.15
C PRO A 208 -5.41 11.67 20.32
N PHE A 209 -4.15 11.97 20.55
CA PHE A 209 -3.10 10.98 20.86
C PHE A 209 -3.20 10.40 22.26
N PHE A 210 -3.95 11.04 23.16
CA PHE A 210 -4.18 10.55 24.53
C PHE A 210 -5.31 9.52 24.59
N GLU A 211 -6.15 9.39 23.54
CA GLU A 211 -7.34 8.51 23.49
C GLU A 211 -7.07 7.09 24.05
N PRO A 212 -5.99 6.37 23.67
CA PRO A 212 -5.72 5.03 24.20
C PRO A 212 -5.49 4.99 25.73
N PHE A 213 -5.07 6.10 26.35
CA PHE A 213 -4.75 6.20 27.79
C PHE A 213 -5.91 6.67 28.66
N ALA A 214 -7.01 7.13 28.05
CA ALA A 214 -8.20 7.59 28.77
C ALA A 214 -8.79 6.45 29.60
N ASP A 215 -9.02 5.29 28.96
CA ASP A 215 -9.64 4.11 29.57
C ASP A 215 -8.67 2.92 29.54
N LEU A 216 -7.74 2.88 30.50
CA LEU A 216 -6.80 1.78 30.66
C LEU A 216 -7.49 0.54 31.27
N PRO A 217 -7.14 -0.69 30.82
CA PRO A 217 -7.72 -1.93 31.34
C PRO A 217 -7.67 -2.03 32.86
N GLU A 218 -8.78 -2.46 33.47
CA GLU A 218 -8.87 -2.66 34.93
C GLU A 218 -7.88 -3.73 35.45
N SER A 219 -7.49 -4.65 34.57
CA SER A 219 -6.50 -5.69 34.87
C SER A 219 -5.07 -5.15 35.12
N PHE A 220 -4.80 -3.90 34.72
CA PHE A 220 -3.49 -3.27 34.99
C PHE A 220 -3.41 -2.82 36.44
N SER A 221 -2.18 -2.87 37.00
CA SER A 221 -1.93 -2.35 38.33
C SER A 221 -2.22 -0.84 38.39
N ALA A 222 -2.57 -0.33 39.56
CA ALA A 222 -2.78 1.13 39.75
C ALA A 222 -1.50 1.90 39.38
N ALA A 223 -0.33 1.36 39.71
CA ALA A 223 0.96 1.96 39.40
C ALA A 223 1.21 2.05 37.88
N ASP A 224 0.88 0.98 37.12
CA ASP A 224 1.04 1.00 35.68
C ASP A 224 0.10 2.02 35.03
N ARG A 225 -1.16 2.06 35.48
CA ARG A 225 -2.14 3.04 34.94
C ARG A 225 -1.71 4.47 35.21
N GLU A 226 -1.20 4.77 36.40
CA GLU A 226 -0.68 6.09 36.75
C GLU A 226 0.55 6.44 35.89
N ARG A 227 1.54 5.52 35.80
CA ARG A 227 2.75 5.68 34.98
C ARG A 227 2.41 5.96 33.51
N LEU A 228 1.59 5.11 32.90
CA LEU A 228 1.23 5.23 31.48
C LEU A 228 0.56 6.58 31.16
N ARG A 229 -0.36 7.04 32.03
CA ARG A 229 -0.98 8.36 31.85
C ARG A 229 0.01 9.51 32.03
N ALA A 230 0.90 9.41 33.00
CA ALA A 230 1.92 10.43 33.23
C ALA A 230 2.89 10.53 32.05
N GLU A 231 3.39 9.38 31.56
CA GLU A 231 4.30 9.33 30.41
C GLU A 231 3.60 9.79 29.12
N ALA A 232 2.31 9.44 28.91
CA ALA A 232 1.54 9.93 27.78
C ALA A 232 1.38 11.46 27.83
N THR A 233 1.06 12.02 28.98
CA THR A 233 0.98 13.47 29.18
C THR A 233 2.31 14.13 28.83
N GLU A 234 3.41 13.60 29.37
CA GLU A 234 4.75 14.15 29.16
C GLU A 234 5.18 14.11 27.69
N VAL A 235 5.01 12.97 26.98
CA VAL A 235 5.42 12.85 25.57
C VAL A 235 4.55 13.72 24.67
N ILE A 236 3.26 13.83 24.95
CA ILE A 236 2.36 14.70 24.19
C ILE A 236 2.77 16.16 24.38
N GLU A 237 2.99 16.60 25.61
CA GLU A 237 3.38 17.97 25.92
C GLU A 237 4.73 18.34 25.31
N LYS A 238 5.73 17.46 25.45
CA LYS A 238 7.12 17.78 25.10
C LYS A 238 7.49 17.47 23.65
N THR A 239 6.80 16.54 23.00
CA THR A 239 7.12 16.09 21.63
C THR A 239 5.99 16.37 20.66
N VAL A 240 4.78 15.83 20.91
CA VAL A 240 3.69 15.87 19.93
C VAL A 240 3.21 17.31 19.68
N LEU A 241 2.83 18.05 20.72
CA LEU A 241 2.29 19.41 20.58
C LEU A 241 3.29 20.38 19.93
N PRO A 242 4.59 20.43 20.34
CA PRO A 242 5.57 21.28 19.67
C PRO A 242 5.77 20.91 18.19
N ALA A 243 5.77 19.63 17.86
CA ALA A 243 5.92 19.15 16.48
C ALA A 243 4.74 19.59 15.60
N TYR A 244 3.49 19.43 16.06
CA TYR A 244 2.31 19.89 15.33
C TYR A 244 2.23 21.41 15.21
N ARG A 245 2.64 22.17 16.23
CA ARG A 245 2.78 23.64 16.12
C ARG A 245 3.82 24.05 15.07
N LYS A 246 4.89 23.27 14.91
CA LYS A 246 5.89 23.48 13.84
C LYS A 246 5.29 23.18 12.48
N LEU A 247 4.57 22.07 12.35
CA LEU A 247 3.88 21.67 11.11
C LEU A 247 2.87 22.73 10.68
N ASP A 248 2.02 23.19 11.59
CA ASP A 248 1.01 24.22 11.36
C ASP A 248 1.62 25.51 10.80
N ARG A 249 2.65 26.03 11.48
CA ARG A 249 3.36 27.23 11.00
C ARG A 249 3.96 27.04 9.62
N TYR A 250 4.63 25.91 9.37
CA TYR A 250 5.22 25.62 8.07
C TYR A 250 4.14 25.50 6.99
N PHE A 251 3.10 24.75 7.25
CA PHE A 251 2.02 24.50 6.31
C PHE A 251 1.32 25.77 5.90
N ASN A 252 0.83 26.54 6.88
CA ASN A 252 0.05 27.77 6.63
C ASN A 252 0.90 28.90 6.04
N GLN A 253 2.14 29.08 6.49
CA GLN A 253 2.95 30.23 6.08
C GLN A 253 3.80 30.00 4.83
N LYS A 254 4.15 28.75 4.52
CA LYS A 254 5.08 28.44 3.43
C LYS A 254 4.52 27.48 2.37
N TYR A 255 3.83 26.44 2.79
CA TYR A 255 3.42 25.37 1.87
C TYR A 255 2.12 25.71 1.15
N LEU A 256 1.06 26.03 1.90
CA LEU A 256 -0.25 26.33 1.35
C LEU A 256 -0.22 27.48 0.32
N PRO A 257 0.47 28.61 0.57
CA PRO A 257 0.59 29.66 -0.44
C PRO A 257 1.35 29.30 -1.71
N ALA A 258 2.12 28.20 -1.67
CA ALA A 258 2.91 27.72 -2.81
C ALA A 258 2.22 26.59 -3.59
N THR A 259 1.02 26.18 -3.20
CA THR A 259 0.24 25.17 -3.90
C THR A 259 -0.32 25.71 -5.21
N ARG A 260 -0.64 24.82 -6.15
CA ARG A 260 -1.05 25.23 -7.51
C ARG A 260 -2.57 25.39 -7.62
N GLU A 261 -3.01 26.32 -8.44
CA GLU A 261 -4.44 26.52 -8.74
C GLU A 261 -5.00 25.43 -9.66
N SER A 262 -4.19 24.95 -10.61
CA SER A 262 -4.60 23.92 -11.57
C SER A 262 -4.79 22.56 -10.89
N VAL A 263 -5.87 21.86 -11.22
CA VAL A 263 -6.19 20.55 -10.59
C VAL A 263 -5.56 19.36 -11.32
N GLY A 264 -5.30 19.48 -12.62
CA GLY A 264 -4.79 18.38 -13.45
C GLY A 264 -3.35 17.97 -13.10
N LEU A 265 -3.06 16.67 -13.12
CA LEU A 265 -1.70 16.15 -12.94
C LEU A 265 -0.76 16.64 -14.03
N SER A 266 -1.30 16.90 -15.24
CA SER A 266 -0.55 17.42 -16.41
C SER A 266 0.10 18.80 -16.19
N ALA A 267 -0.32 19.53 -15.16
CA ALA A 267 0.30 20.80 -14.79
C ALA A 267 1.63 20.67 -14.02
N LEU A 268 1.95 19.47 -13.56
CA LEU A 268 3.24 19.20 -12.89
C LEU A 268 4.37 18.99 -13.92
N PRO A 269 5.64 19.15 -13.52
CA PRO A 269 6.77 18.74 -14.34
C PRO A 269 6.62 17.29 -14.79
N ASN A 270 6.68 17.03 -16.10
CA ASN A 270 6.41 15.73 -16.72
C ASN A 270 5.02 15.15 -16.40
N GLY A 271 4.06 15.99 -16.05
CA GLY A 271 2.75 15.58 -15.53
C GLY A 271 1.92 14.77 -16.53
N SER A 272 1.99 15.06 -17.85
CA SER A 272 1.32 14.25 -18.88
C SER A 272 1.86 12.83 -18.92
N ALA A 273 3.18 12.65 -18.93
CA ALA A 273 3.81 11.33 -18.89
C ALA A 273 3.49 10.60 -17.57
N TRP A 274 3.41 11.34 -16.46
CA TRP A 274 2.98 10.78 -15.17
C TRP A 274 1.53 10.27 -15.25
N TYR A 275 0.63 11.07 -15.83
CA TYR A 275 -0.78 10.66 -16.00
C TYR A 275 -0.91 9.42 -16.90
N GLU A 276 -0.19 9.35 -18.02
CA GLU A 276 -0.15 8.19 -18.91
C GLU A 276 0.37 6.93 -18.19
N MET A 277 1.46 7.05 -17.41
CA MET A 277 1.99 5.95 -16.61
C MET A 277 0.94 5.46 -15.59
N ARG A 278 0.26 6.37 -14.88
CA ARG A 278 -0.81 6.00 -13.96
C ARG A 278 -2.00 5.34 -14.67
N ALA A 279 -2.46 5.90 -15.79
CA ALA A 279 -3.53 5.31 -16.59
C ALA A 279 -3.20 3.86 -16.98
N ARG A 280 -1.99 3.62 -17.50
CA ARG A 280 -1.51 2.27 -17.84
C ARG A 280 -1.44 1.35 -16.62
N SER A 281 -0.96 1.84 -15.48
CA SER A 281 -0.86 1.07 -14.24
C SER A 281 -2.22 0.60 -13.74
N PHE A 282 -3.22 1.49 -13.74
CA PHE A 282 -4.58 1.20 -13.24
C PHE A 282 -5.41 0.38 -14.22
N THR A 283 -5.38 0.72 -15.50
CA THR A 283 -6.22 0.04 -16.51
C THR A 283 -5.61 -1.28 -16.99
N THR A 284 -4.31 -1.48 -16.76
CA THR A 284 -3.56 -2.61 -17.30
C THR A 284 -3.50 -2.68 -18.83
N THR A 285 -3.91 -1.60 -19.51
CA THR A 285 -3.96 -1.49 -20.97
C THR A 285 -2.87 -0.54 -21.48
N ARG A 286 -2.76 -0.45 -22.81
CA ARG A 286 -1.91 0.51 -23.51
C ARG A 286 -2.71 1.68 -24.10
N LEU A 287 -3.96 1.82 -23.69
CA LEU A 287 -4.82 2.92 -24.15
C LEU A 287 -4.26 4.26 -23.65
N SER A 288 -4.25 5.23 -24.55
CA SER A 288 -3.94 6.62 -24.20
C SER A 288 -5.07 7.24 -23.34
N PRO A 289 -4.80 8.28 -22.57
CA PRO A 289 -5.82 9.02 -21.84
C PRO A 289 -6.99 9.49 -22.73
N ASP A 290 -6.71 9.93 -23.96
CA ASP A 290 -7.74 10.39 -24.92
C ASP A 290 -8.62 9.24 -25.42
N GLU A 291 -8.04 8.05 -25.63
CA GLU A 291 -8.81 6.85 -25.99
C GLU A 291 -9.71 6.42 -24.84
N ILE A 292 -9.20 6.40 -23.59
CA ILE A 292 -9.99 6.10 -22.38
C ILE A 292 -11.13 7.12 -22.23
N HIS A 293 -10.86 8.41 -22.43
CA HIS A 293 -11.88 9.45 -22.37
C HIS A 293 -12.98 9.25 -23.43
N ARG A 294 -12.61 8.93 -24.68
CA ARG A 294 -13.60 8.64 -25.73
C ARG A 294 -14.45 7.41 -25.41
N ILE A 295 -13.84 6.36 -24.87
CA ILE A 295 -14.58 5.19 -24.40
C ILE A 295 -15.58 5.62 -23.33
N GLY A 296 -15.15 6.40 -22.33
CA GLY A 296 -16.02 6.91 -21.27
C GLY A 296 -17.21 7.72 -21.79
N LEU A 297 -16.98 8.62 -22.75
CA LEU A 297 -18.07 9.40 -23.39
C LEU A 297 -19.04 8.51 -24.15
N ASN A 298 -18.56 7.46 -24.80
CA ASN A 298 -19.41 6.51 -25.52
C ASN A 298 -20.25 5.69 -24.54
N GLU A 299 -19.66 5.21 -23.46
CA GLU A 299 -20.35 4.45 -22.42
C GLU A 299 -21.40 5.28 -21.68
N VAL A 300 -21.12 6.55 -21.37
CA VAL A 300 -22.11 7.45 -20.77
C VAL A 300 -23.33 7.59 -21.69
N ARG A 301 -23.11 7.75 -23.01
CA ARG A 301 -24.21 7.81 -23.98
C ARG A 301 -25.00 6.49 -24.02
N ARG A 302 -24.30 5.36 -24.16
CA ARG A 302 -24.91 4.02 -24.20
C ARG A 302 -25.77 3.78 -22.95
N ILE A 303 -25.21 4.03 -21.75
CA ILE A 303 -25.90 3.84 -20.48
C ILE A 303 -27.15 4.76 -20.41
N ARG A 304 -27.00 6.02 -20.82
CA ARG A 304 -28.15 6.95 -20.83
C ARG A 304 -29.27 6.48 -21.76
N ASP A 305 -28.92 5.99 -22.95
CA ASP A 305 -29.91 5.47 -23.91
C ASP A 305 -30.64 4.22 -23.35
N GLU A 306 -29.91 3.36 -22.62
CA GLU A 306 -30.51 2.20 -21.95
C GLU A 306 -31.41 2.61 -20.79
N MET A 307 -30.99 3.59 -19.97
CA MET A 307 -31.83 4.14 -18.90
C MET A 307 -33.13 4.75 -19.44
N MET A 308 -33.06 5.47 -20.56
CA MET A 308 -34.27 6.03 -21.20
C MET A 308 -35.22 4.94 -21.68
N LYS A 309 -34.71 3.81 -22.20
CA LYS A 309 -35.58 2.65 -22.55
C LYS A 309 -36.25 2.06 -21.31
N ILE A 310 -35.55 1.91 -20.21
CA ILE A 310 -36.12 1.42 -18.95
C ILE A 310 -37.24 2.36 -18.46
N ILE A 311 -37.04 3.68 -18.53
CA ILE A 311 -38.06 4.67 -18.15
C ILE A 311 -39.34 4.51 -19.01
N GLU A 312 -39.18 4.28 -20.30
CA GLU A 312 -40.28 4.00 -21.22
C GLU A 312 -40.98 2.65 -20.89
N GLU A 313 -40.19 1.60 -20.62
CA GLU A 313 -40.69 0.25 -20.29
C GLU A 313 -41.50 0.23 -18.98
N VAL A 314 -41.07 1.01 -17.96
CA VAL A 314 -41.84 1.13 -16.69
C VAL A 314 -43.03 2.10 -16.80
N GLY A 315 -43.24 2.73 -17.95
CA GLY A 315 -44.37 3.64 -18.21
C GLY A 315 -44.33 4.94 -17.42
N PHE A 316 -43.13 5.40 -17.03
CA PHE A 316 -43.00 6.70 -16.34
C PHE A 316 -43.12 7.86 -17.33
N ASP A 317 -44.11 8.73 -17.10
CA ASP A 317 -44.35 9.90 -17.94
C ASP A 317 -43.62 11.12 -17.36
N GLY A 318 -42.37 11.32 -17.79
CA GLY A 318 -41.54 12.43 -17.33
C GLY A 318 -40.14 12.39 -17.90
N THR A 319 -39.34 13.38 -17.54
CA THR A 319 -37.93 13.49 -17.93
C THR A 319 -37.07 12.53 -17.12
N PHE A 320 -35.85 12.28 -17.59
CA PHE A 320 -34.84 11.51 -16.84
C PHE A 320 -34.60 12.06 -15.43
N HIS A 321 -34.57 13.38 -15.26
CA HIS A 321 -34.37 14.00 -13.95
C HIS A 321 -35.56 13.75 -13.02
N GLU A 322 -36.79 13.88 -13.54
CA GLU A 322 -38.01 13.60 -12.76
C GLU A 322 -38.10 12.12 -12.36
N PHE A 323 -37.64 11.21 -13.23
CA PHE A 323 -37.54 9.80 -12.88
C PHE A 323 -36.55 9.54 -11.75
N LEU A 324 -35.36 10.17 -11.79
CA LEU A 324 -34.40 10.06 -10.70
C LEU A 324 -34.95 10.62 -9.38
N GLU A 325 -35.72 11.72 -9.44
CA GLU A 325 -36.37 12.27 -8.27
C GLU A 325 -37.48 11.35 -7.74
N HIS A 326 -38.29 10.77 -8.61
CA HIS A 326 -39.25 9.74 -8.26
C HIS A 326 -38.60 8.56 -7.53
N LEU A 327 -37.49 8.02 -8.06
CA LEU A 327 -36.76 6.94 -7.41
C LEU A 327 -36.20 7.31 -6.03
N ARG A 328 -35.89 8.59 -5.81
CA ARG A 328 -35.34 9.07 -4.52
C ARG A 328 -36.41 9.38 -3.49
N THR A 329 -37.62 9.73 -3.90
CA THR A 329 -38.64 10.30 -3.00
C THR A 329 -39.89 9.46 -2.86
N ASP A 330 -40.18 8.55 -3.80
CA ASP A 330 -41.35 7.70 -3.72
C ASP A 330 -41.19 6.64 -2.62
N PRO A 331 -42.12 6.60 -1.65
CA PRO A 331 -42.05 5.66 -0.52
C PRO A 331 -41.99 4.19 -0.91
N GLN A 332 -42.45 3.81 -2.11
CA GLN A 332 -42.41 2.41 -2.56
C GLN A 332 -40.98 1.84 -2.66
N PHE A 333 -39.95 2.69 -2.73
CA PHE A 333 -38.55 2.29 -2.83
C PHE A 333 -37.79 2.29 -1.49
N TYR A 334 -38.49 2.61 -0.40
CA TYR A 334 -37.87 2.76 0.92
C TYR A 334 -38.63 1.99 1.99
N PHE A 335 -37.93 1.56 3.00
CA PHE A 335 -38.51 0.97 4.20
C PHE A 335 -38.37 1.97 5.35
N ASP A 336 -39.49 2.23 6.05
CA ASP A 336 -39.48 3.10 7.24
C ASP A 336 -39.04 2.35 8.51
N ASN A 337 -39.02 1.00 8.43
CA ASN A 337 -38.73 0.12 9.56
C ASN A 337 -37.61 -0.85 9.16
N PRO A 338 -36.52 -0.97 9.94
CA PRO A 338 -35.42 -1.92 9.68
C PRO A 338 -35.88 -3.39 9.64
N ASP A 339 -36.89 -3.76 10.39
CA ASP A 339 -37.41 -5.14 10.42
C ASP A 339 -38.10 -5.52 9.10
N ASP A 340 -38.83 -4.58 8.47
CA ASP A 340 -39.46 -4.79 7.17
C ASP A 340 -38.38 -4.95 6.07
N LEU A 341 -37.33 -4.14 6.10
CA LEU A 341 -36.18 -4.30 5.21
C LEU A 341 -35.52 -5.67 5.40
N TYR A 342 -35.37 -6.12 6.64
CA TYR A 342 -34.77 -7.42 6.94
C TYR A 342 -35.64 -8.59 6.41
N GLN A 343 -36.97 -8.49 6.53
CA GLN A 343 -37.91 -9.50 6.02
C GLN A 343 -37.90 -9.59 4.50
N GLU A 344 -37.69 -8.48 3.78
CA GLU A 344 -37.59 -8.45 2.32
C GLU A 344 -36.31 -9.15 1.81
N TYR A 345 -35.27 -9.19 2.62
CA TYR A 345 -33.98 -9.87 2.29
C TYR A 345 -34.01 -11.38 2.57
N LEU A 346 -34.99 -11.92 3.29
CA LEU A 346 -35.12 -13.35 3.62
C LEU A 346 -35.95 -14.11 2.61
#